data_19ba818e8e0b0345c66eb008ddc2131a
#
_entry.id   19ba818e8e0b0345c66eb008ddc2131a
#
_cell.length_a   1.000
_cell.length_b   1.000
_cell.length_c   1.000
_cell.angle_alpha   90.00
_cell.angle_beta   90.00
_cell.angle_gamma   90.00
#
_symmetry.space_group_name_H-M   'P 1'
#
loop_
_entity.id
_entity.type
_entity.pdbx_description
1 polymer ?
#
loop_
_entity_poly.entity_id
_entity_poly.type
_entity_poly.pdbx_seq_one_letter_code
_entity_poly.pdbx_strand_id
1 'polypeptide(L)'
;KLHIEHMLTPDGIRVVIEYLRNKGSLKLPCRMCDDYETFEKNLRDLPDNKDIRELFIVRVQQRDFKGRVSHHVLPVYIEKKEGEPYKALISDSTGTGQYTFLLQRKILTRFPEARIYVADMKRQADPTSCSIFSLRDVAQISRFEDIFTTLDELNPNKTVRKPKIKFCEILPLEMMRTSQSLSRLDKAQALSPDPKRVIHHGKIDGERVSPETLTENVGRHSVKIVDDRHRNLLVQKRFYKYVRLFLEKIL
;
A
#
# COMPACT_ATOMS: atom_id res chain seq x y z
N LYS A 1 11.97 -26.49 8.76
CA LYS A 1 11.71 -25.39 7.81
C LYS A 1 11.47 -24.14 8.65
N LEU A 2 12.44 -23.24 8.73
CA LEU A 2 12.26 -21.92 9.34
C LEU A 2 11.25 -21.16 8.46
N HIS A 3 10.02 -21.01 8.94
CA HIS A 3 9.11 -19.98 8.44
C HIS A 3 9.65 -18.65 8.95
N ILE A 4 10.52 -18.02 8.16
CA ILE A 4 10.93 -16.65 8.43
C ILE A 4 9.69 -15.79 8.16
N GLU A 5 9.11 -15.26 9.22
CA GLU A 5 8.05 -14.26 9.11
C GLU A 5 8.65 -13.00 8.50
N HIS A 6 8.30 -12.70 7.26
CA HIS A 6 8.78 -11.51 6.55
C HIS A 6 8.05 -10.22 6.95
N MET A 7 7.51 -10.17 8.15
CA MET A 7 6.81 -9.00 8.66
C MET A 7 7.74 -8.14 9.54
N LEU A 8 7.86 -6.87 9.20
CA LEU A 8 8.57 -5.92 10.05
C LEU A 8 7.75 -5.60 11.31
N THR A 9 8.45 -5.44 12.44
CA THR A 9 7.85 -4.89 13.66
C THR A 9 7.43 -3.43 13.47
N PRO A 10 6.56 -2.87 14.31
CA PRO A 10 6.22 -1.44 14.25
C PRO A 10 7.46 -0.53 14.29
N ASP A 11 8.45 -0.84 15.12
CA ASP A 11 9.70 -0.07 15.20
C ASP A 11 10.54 -0.21 13.93
N GLY A 12 10.59 -1.41 13.35
CA GLY A 12 11.20 -1.62 12.03
C GLY A 12 10.52 -0.79 10.94
N ILE A 13 9.19 -0.67 10.97
CA ILE A 13 8.44 0.18 10.04
C ILE A 13 8.78 1.66 10.26
N ARG A 14 8.86 2.13 11.51
CA ARG A 14 9.25 3.53 11.85
C ARG A 14 10.63 3.87 11.30
N VAL A 15 11.61 2.99 11.50
CA VAL A 15 12.97 3.15 10.97
C VAL A 15 12.95 3.25 9.44
N VAL A 16 12.16 2.41 8.77
CA VAL A 16 12.07 2.46 7.30
C VAL A 16 11.34 3.71 6.81
N ILE A 17 10.29 4.17 7.49
CA ILE A 17 9.63 5.45 7.18
C ILE A 17 10.64 6.59 7.21
N GLU A 18 11.45 6.69 8.26
CA GLU A 18 12.50 7.69 8.39
C GLU A 18 13.54 7.59 7.26
N TYR A 19 14.01 6.39 6.97
CA TYR A 19 14.93 6.13 5.88
C TYR A 19 14.35 6.57 4.52
N LEU A 20 13.09 6.25 4.23
CA LEU A 20 12.43 6.63 2.98
C LEU A 20 12.25 8.15 2.87
N ARG A 21 11.97 8.83 3.99
CA ARG A 21 11.89 10.29 4.07
C ARG A 21 13.25 10.93 3.79
N ASN A 22 14.30 10.48 4.47
CA ASN A 22 15.66 11.01 4.31
C ASN A 22 16.19 10.81 2.88
N LYS A 23 15.75 9.76 2.19
CA LYS A 23 16.05 9.54 0.77
C LYS A 23 15.15 10.29 -0.21
N GLY A 24 14.21 11.10 0.24
CA GLY A 24 13.24 11.77 -0.62
C GLY A 24 12.29 10.81 -1.36
N SER A 25 12.22 9.56 -0.93
CA SER A 25 11.34 8.55 -1.53
C SER A 25 9.92 8.62 -0.98
N LEU A 26 9.74 9.16 0.21
CA LEU A 26 8.48 9.45 0.87
C LEU A 26 8.36 10.97 1.02
N LYS A 27 7.44 11.58 0.27
CA LYS A 27 7.33 13.04 0.14
C LYS A 27 6.30 13.66 1.09
N LEU A 28 5.44 12.86 1.70
CA LEU A 28 4.39 13.30 2.60
C LEU A 28 4.68 12.84 4.03
N PRO A 29 4.13 13.52 5.05
CA PRO A 29 4.11 13.01 6.41
C PRO A 29 3.52 11.61 6.46
N CYS A 30 4.16 10.71 7.22
CA CYS A 30 3.71 9.34 7.39
C CYS A 30 3.92 8.92 8.83
N ARG A 31 2.88 8.40 9.46
CA ARG A 31 2.89 7.93 10.85
C ARG A 31 2.60 6.43 10.93
N MET A 32 3.33 5.73 11.79
CA MET A 32 3.00 4.35 12.18
C MET A 32 2.01 4.39 13.35
N CYS A 33 0.87 3.72 13.19
CA CYS A 33 -0.14 3.52 14.23
C CYS A 33 -0.08 2.05 14.67
N ASP A 34 0.23 1.82 15.94
CA ASP A 34 0.42 0.47 16.49
C ASP A 34 -0.88 -0.32 16.62
N ASP A 35 -2.01 0.39 16.59
CA ASP A 35 -3.36 -0.14 16.70
C ASP A 35 -4.42 0.83 16.14
N TYR A 36 -5.69 0.42 16.20
CA TYR A 36 -6.83 1.25 15.81
C TYR A 36 -7.03 2.48 16.70
N GLU A 37 -6.68 2.41 17.97
CA GLU A 37 -6.86 3.50 18.94
C GLU A 37 -5.88 4.62 18.65
N THR A 38 -4.63 4.28 18.40
CA THR A 38 -3.59 5.22 17.95
C THR A 38 -3.99 5.88 16.62
N PHE A 39 -4.54 5.11 15.68
CA PHE A 39 -5.02 5.67 14.43
C PHE A 39 -6.17 6.66 14.66
N GLU A 40 -7.16 6.29 15.48
CA GLU A 40 -8.30 7.15 15.81
C GLU A 40 -7.87 8.45 16.50
N LYS A 41 -6.91 8.36 17.44
CA LYS A 41 -6.31 9.54 18.07
C LYS A 41 -5.69 10.46 17.02
N ASN A 42 -4.87 9.91 16.13
CA ASN A 42 -4.25 10.69 15.06
C ASN A 42 -5.28 11.32 14.11
N LEU A 43 -6.42 10.66 13.84
CA LEU A 43 -7.51 11.26 13.06
C LEU A 43 -8.16 12.45 13.78
N ARG A 44 -8.31 12.39 15.12
CA ARG A 44 -8.83 13.50 15.91
C ARG A 44 -7.94 14.74 15.87
N ASP A 45 -6.63 14.50 15.80
CA ASP A 45 -5.61 15.56 15.77
C ASP A 45 -5.48 16.24 14.39
N LEU A 46 -6.16 15.71 13.36
CA LEU A 46 -6.15 16.35 12.04
C LEU A 46 -6.99 17.65 12.06
N PRO A 47 -6.43 18.76 11.56
CA PRO A 47 -7.12 20.05 11.54
C PRO A 47 -8.24 20.07 10.51
N ASP A 48 -9.35 20.74 10.84
CA ASP A 48 -10.54 20.83 9.97
C ASP A 48 -10.45 21.96 8.93
N ASN A 49 -9.58 22.97 9.13
CA ASN A 49 -9.63 24.26 8.44
C ASN A 49 -8.46 24.53 7.48
N LYS A 50 -7.70 23.53 7.09
CA LYS A 50 -6.56 23.69 6.17
C LYS A 50 -6.36 22.48 5.30
N ASP A 51 -5.58 22.66 4.24
CA ASP A 51 -5.15 21.57 3.39
C ASP A 51 -4.31 20.56 4.15
N ILE A 52 -4.63 19.28 3.96
CA ILE A 52 -3.96 18.16 4.58
C ILE A 52 -3.66 17.11 3.53
N ARG A 53 -2.46 16.55 3.62
CA ARG A 53 -2.05 15.33 2.92
C ARG A 53 -1.21 14.50 3.87
N GLU A 54 -1.79 13.45 4.44
CA GLU A 54 -1.11 12.65 5.46
C GLU A 54 -1.29 11.15 5.23
N LEU A 55 -0.25 10.40 5.51
CA LEU A 55 -0.18 8.96 5.38
C LEU A 55 -0.10 8.30 6.75
N PHE A 56 -0.78 7.19 6.89
CA PHE A 56 -0.73 6.32 8.06
C PHE A 56 -0.41 4.91 7.60
N ILE A 57 0.40 4.20 8.38
CA ILE A 57 0.52 2.75 8.32
C ILE A 57 -0.11 2.22 9.59
N VAL A 58 -1.22 1.52 9.47
CA VAL A 58 -2.01 1.07 10.62
C VAL A 58 -1.79 -0.42 10.82
N ARG A 59 -1.30 -0.79 12.01
CA ARG A 59 -1.25 -2.19 12.43
C ARG A 59 -2.62 -2.57 12.98
N VAL A 60 -3.13 -3.66 12.47
CA VAL A 60 -4.41 -4.21 12.90
C VAL A 60 -4.19 -5.61 13.44
N GLN A 61 -4.92 -5.94 14.49
CA GLN A 61 -4.83 -7.24 15.15
C GLN A 61 -6.17 -7.95 15.06
N GLN A 62 -6.13 -9.22 14.71
CA GLN A 62 -7.30 -10.08 14.71
C GLN A 62 -7.02 -11.33 15.54
N ARG A 63 -8.04 -11.78 16.24
CA ARG A 63 -8.08 -13.11 16.83
C ARG A 63 -9.00 -14.02 16.01
N ASP A 64 -8.50 -15.19 15.64
CA ASP A 64 -9.36 -16.20 15.03
C ASP A 64 -10.23 -16.90 16.11
N PHE A 65 -11.14 -17.75 15.65
CA PHE A 65 -12.02 -18.53 16.55
C PHE A 65 -11.27 -19.50 17.48
N LYS A 66 -9.98 -19.76 17.21
CA LYS A 66 -9.06 -20.55 18.05
C LYS A 66 -8.21 -19.67 18.98
N GLY A 67 -8.49 -18.38 19.05
CA GLY A 67 -7.75 -17.41 19.86
C GLY A 67 -6.37 -17.04 19.33
N ARG A 68 -5.96 -17.53 18.14
CA ARG A 68 -4.68 -17.19 17.55
C ARG A 68 -4.70 -15.75 17.05
N VAL A 69 -3.67 -15.02 17.41
CA VAL A 69 -3.53 -13.62 17.03
C VAL A 69 -2.79 -13.54 15.69
N SER A 70 -3.41 -12.90 14.73
CA SER A 70 -2.76 -12.49 13.49
C SER A 70 -2.61 -10.97 13.46
N HIS A 71 -1.51 -10.52 12.91
CA HIS A 71 -1.24 -9.11 12.69
C HIS A 71 -1.27 -8.81 11.20
N HIS A 72 -1.87 -7.70 10.86
CA HIS A 72 -1.84 -7.18 9.50
C HIS A 72 -1.48 -5.70 9.54
N VAL A 73 -0.92 -5.20 8.45
CA VAL A 73 -0.49 -3.80 8.34
C VAL A 73 -0.99 -3.28 7.00
N LEU A 74 -1.66 -2.14 7.02
CA LEU A 74 -2.18 -1.53 5.82
C LEU A 74 -2.02 -0.01 5.84
N PRO A 75 -1.79 0.62 4.67
CA PRO A 75 -1.67 2.05 4.55
C PRO A 75 -3.04 2.72 4.41
N VAL A 76 -3.15 3.89 5.01
CA VAL A 76 -4.27 4.83 4.84
C VAL A 76 -3.71 6.18 4.43
N TYR A 77 -4.23 6.76 3.37
CA TYR A 77 -3.95 8.12 2.96
C TYR A 77 -5.18 8.99 3.22
N ILE A 78 -4.97 10.12 3.86
CA ILE A 78 -6.00 11.13 4.13
C ILE A 78 -5.62 12.42 3.43
N GLU A 79 -6.57 12.98 2.67
CA GLU A 79 -6.45 14.26 2.02
C GLU A 79 -7.68 15.14 2.33
N LYS A 80 -7.44 16.42 2.55
CA LYS A 80 -8.43 17.44 2.57
C LYS A 80 -7.92 18.64 1.78
N LYS A 81 -8.75 19.18 0.93
CA LYS A 81 -8.57 20.50 0.31
C LYS A 81 -9.57 21.46 0.91
N GLU A 82 -9.21 22.73 0.99
CA GLU A 82 -10.10 23.76 1.49
C GLU A 82 -11.44 23.75 0.73
N GLY A 83 -12.55 23.80 1.45
CA GLY A 83 -13.89 23.72 0.87
C GLY A 83 -14.36 22.34 0.41
N GLU A 84 -13.49 21.33 0.36
CA GLU A 84 -13.84 19.96 -0.03
C GLU A 84 -14.04 19.03 1.19
N PRO A 85 -14.83 17.95 1.06
CA PRO A 85 -14.86 16.90 2.06
C PRO A 85 -13.53 16.14 2.11
N TYR A 86 -13.23 15.54 3.25
CA TYR A 86 -12.11 14.63 3.37
C TYR A 86 -12.19 13.50 2.34
N LYS A 87 -11.05 13.13 1.77
CA LYS A 87 -10.89 11.94 0.95
C LYS A 87 -9.93 10.99 1.65
N ALA A 88 -10.24 9.71 1.64
CA ALA A 88 -9.37 8.68 2.22
C ALA A 88 -9.15 7.54 1.23
N LEU A 89 -7.91 7.04 1.13
CA LEU A 89 -7.60 5.81 0.41
C LEU A 89 -7.10 4.76 1.42
N ILE A 90 -7.77 3.63 1.47
CA ILE A 90 -7.34 2.45 2.23
C ILE A 90 -6.80 1.43 1.22
N SER A 91 -5.51 1.08 1.31
CA SER A 91 -4.85 0.19 0.35
C SER A 91 -4.44 -1.12 1.00
N ASP A 92 -5.37 -2.08 1.10
CA ASP A 92 -5.06 -3.41 1.60
C ASP A 92 -4.47 -4.29 0.49
N SER A 93 -3.27 -4.80 0.68
CA SER A 93 -2.60 -5.68 -0.29
C SER A 93 -3.22 -7.06 -0.40
N THR A 94 -3.99 -7.49 0.60
CA THR A 94 -4.72 -8.76 0.61
C THR A 94 -6.11 -8.67 -0.01
N GLY A 95 -6.52 -7.46 -0.39
CA GLY A 95 -7.87 -7.15 -0.89
C GLY A 95 -8.82 -6.73 0.21
N THR A 96 -10.06 -6.45 -0.16
CA THR A 96 -11.09 -5.97 0.80
C THR A 96 -11.42 -7.04 1.82
N GLY A 97 -11.38 -6.66 3.09
CA GLY A 97 -11.70 -7.54 4.21
C GLY A 97 -12.20 -6.76 5.43
N GLN A 98 -12.36 -7.48 6.54
CA GLN A 98 -12.85 -6.88 7.79
C GLN A 98 -11.96 -5.73 8.31
N TYR A 99 -10.66 -5.75 8.05
CA TYR A 99 -9.74 -4.68 8.46
C TYR A 99 -10.06 -3.36 7.78
N THR A 100 -10.34 -3.41 6.48
CA THR A 100 -10.73 -2.22 5.72
C THR A 100 -12.06 -1.67 6.22
N PHE A 101 -13.01 -2.52 6.60
CA PHE A 101 -14.31 -2.11 7.14
C PHE A 101 -14.17 -1.35 8.46
N LEU A 102 -13.33 -1.81 9.38
CA LEU A 102 -13.09 -1.13 10.65
C LEU A 102 -12.47 0.24 10.46
N LEU A 103 -11.49 0.36 9.55
CA LEU A 103 -10.88 1.65 9.22
C LEU A 103 -11.88 2.61 8.56
N GLN A 104 -12.70 2.13 7.62
CA GLN A 104 -13.79 2.92 7.02
C GLN A 104 -14.71 3.49 8.10
N ARG A 105 -15.11 2.67 9.06
CA ARG A 105 -15.97 3.08 10.17
C ARG A 105 -15.31 4.18 11.01
N LYS A 106 -14.03 4.03 11.38
CA LYS A 106 -13.27 5.03 12.15
C LYS A 106 -13.19 6.36 11.41
N ILE A 107 -12.87 6.32 10.12
CA ILE A 107 -12.80 7.52 9.27
C ILE A 107 -14.17 8.21 9.20
N LEU A 108 -15.24 7.48 8.92
CA LEU A 108 -16.60 8.04 8.82
C LEU A 108 -17.15 8.55 10.16
N THR A 109 -16.72 7.96 11.28
CA THR A 109 -17.09 8.47 12.61
C THR A 109 -16.46 9.85 12.86
N ARG A 110 -15.22 10.05 12.43
CA ARG A 110 -14.52 11.35 12.60
C ARG A 110 -14.92 12.35 11.51
N PHE A 111 -15.08 11.88 10.27
CA PHE A 111 -15.38 12.71 9.10
C PHE A 111 -16.62 12.14 8.38
N PRO A 112 -17.84 12.47 8.82
CA PRO A 112 -19.08 11.87 8.29
C PRO A 112 -19.28 12.08 6.79
N GLU A 113 -18.73 13.16 6.22
CA GLU A 113 -18.83 13.49 4.80
C GLU A 113 -17.64 12.98 3.95
N ALA A 114 -16.69 12.26 4.56
CA ALA A 114 -15.52 11.77 3.84
C ALA A 114 -15.88 10.82 2.69
N ARG A 115 -15.19 10.96 1.57
CA ARG A 115 -15.22 10.00 0.46
C ARG A 115 -14.10 8.98 0.66
N ILE A 116 -14.45 7.71 0.76
CA ILE A 116 -13.48 6.64 1.01
C ILE A 116 -13.28 5.82 -0.27
N TYR A 117 -12.04 5.68 -0.68
CA TYR A 117 -11.58 4.77 -1.73
C TYR A 117 -10.95 3.55 -1.08
N VAL A 118 -11.34 2.37 -1.51
CA VAL A 118 -10.80 1.11 -1.00
C VAL A 118 -10.18 0.34 -2.15
N ALA A 119 -8.90 0.05 -2.06
CA ALA A 119 -8.22 -0.80 -3.01
C ALA A 119 -8.74 -2.24 -2.87
N ASP A 120 -9.58 -2.67 -3.81
CA ASP A 120 -10.18 -4.02 -3.85
C ASP A 120 -9.42 -4.92 -4.82
N MET A 121 -8.10 -4.93 -4.68
CA MET A 121 -7.20 -5.73 -5.51
C MET A 121 -6.25 -6.54 -4.64
N LYS A 122 -6.42 -7.86 -4.66
CA LYS A 122 -5.49 -8.77 -3.96
C LYS A 122 -4.16 -8.83 -4.72
N ARG A 123 -3.15 -8.14 -4.19
CA ARG A 123 -1.78 -8.10 -4.73
C ARG A 123 -0.81 -9.00 -3.98
N GLN A 124 -1.11 -9.29 -2.72
CA GLN A 124 -0.29 -10.12 -1.84
C GLN A 124 -0.83 -11.56 -1.82
N ALA A 125 0.05 -12.53 -2.02
CA ALA A 125 -0.28 -13.95 -1.98
C ALA A 125 0.23 -14.66 -0.72
N ASP A 126 1.29 -14.14 -0.09
CA ASP A 126 1.82 -14.67 1.17
C ASP A 126 1.24 -13.94 2.39
N PRO A 127 1.25 -14.56 3.58
CA PRO A 127 0.64 -13.98 4.79
C PRO A 127 1.50 -12.92 5.50
N THR A 128 2.73 -12.66 5.06
CA THR A 128 3.73 -11.95 5.88
C THR A 128 4.30 -10.67 5.24
N SER A 129 4.05 -10.43 3.96
CA SER A 129 4.64 -9.30 3.23
C SER A 129 3.87 -7.97 3.38
N CYS A 130 2.78 -7.91 4.16
CA CYS A 130 1.93 -6.71 4.27
C CYS A 130 2.70 -5.44 4.65
N SER A 131 3.72 -5.53 5.51
CA SER A 131 4.57 -4.38 5.87
C SER A 131 5.36 -3.83 4.69
N ILE A 132 5.83 -4.70 3.78
CA ILE A 132 6.56 -4.29 2.58
C ILE A 132 5.63 -3.64 1.56
N PHE A 133 4.42 -4.21 1.39
CA PHE A 133 3.39 -3.60 0.55
C PHE A 133 3.00 -2.23 1.08
N SER A 134 2.74 -2.11 2.38
CA SER A 134 2.35 -0.84 3.02
C SER A 134 3.41 0.24 2.86
N LEU A 135 4.68 -0.07 3.12
CA LEU A 135 5.80 0.86 2.94
C LEU A 135 5.98 1.28 1.46
N ARG A 136 5.70 0.37 0.54
CA ARG A 136 5.73 0.70 -0.89
C ARG A 136 4.57 1.57 -1.30
N ASP A 137 3.38 1.26 -0.83
CA ASP A 137 2.18 2.01 -1.16
C ASP A 137 2.29 3.45 -0.65
N VAL A 138 2.68 3.68 0.62
CA VAL A 138 2.85 5.05 1.13
C VAL A 138 3.92 5.83 0.35
N ALA A 139 5.02 5.17 -0.05
CA ALA A 139 6.06 5.79 -0.84
C ALA A 139 5.58 6.13 -2.28
N GLN A 140 4.69 5.34 -2.87
CA GLN A 140 4.11 5.63 -4.18
C GLN A 140 3.00 6.69 -4.08
N ILE A 141 2.04 6.51 -3.16
CA ILE A 141 0.94 7.46 -2.93
C ILE A 141 1.50 8.87 -2.69
N SER A 142 2.59 9.01 -1.93
CA SER A 142 3.22 10.29 -1.63
C SER A 142 3.75 11.06 -2.85
N ARG A 143 3.82 10.42 -4.01
CA ARG A 143 4.36 11.00 -5.26
C ARG A 143 3.28 11.44 -6.23
N PHE A 144 2.05 10.99 -6.03
CA PHE A 144 0.94 11.45 -6.84
C PHE A 144 0.59 12.89 -6.43
N GLU A 145 0.33 13.73 -7.41
CA GLU A 145 -0.26 15.03 -7.20
C GLU A 145 -1.71 14.90 -6.75
N ASP A 146 -2.48 14.10 -7.47
CA ASP A 146 -3.85 13.72 -7.13
C ASP A 146 -4.11 12.24 -7.46
N ILE A 147 -4.00 11.39 -6.44
CA ILE A 147 -4.26 9.95 -6.58
C ILE A 147 -5.75 9.66 -6.76
N PHE A 148 -6.63 10.48 -6.20
CA PHE A 148 -8.06 10.23 -6.26
C PHE A 148 -8.61 10.42 -7.67
N THR A 149 -8.17 11.46 -8.38
CA THR A 149 -8.47 11.63 -9.81
C THR A 149 -7.97 10.44 -10.63
N THR A 150 -6.73 10.00 -10.41
CA THR A 150 -6.20 8.79 -11.08
C THR A 150 -7.05 7.55 -10.80
N LEU A 151 -7.49 7.35 -9.55
CA LEU A 151 -8.35 6.22 -9.20
C LEU A 151 -9.74 6.32 -9.84
N ASP A 152 -10.28 7.53 -9.97
CA ASP A 152 -11.55 7.76 -10.65
C ASP A 152 -11.48 7.44 -12.14
N GLU A 153 -10.42 7.85 -12.82
CA GLU A 153 -10.15 7.55 -14.23
C GLU A 153 -9.98 6.05 -14.48
N LEU A 154 -9.26 5.34 -13.60
CA LEU A 154 -9.04 3.90 -13.71
C LEU A 154 -10.28 3.07 -13.36
N ASN A 155 -11.25 3.63 -12.63
CA ASN A 155 -12.45 2.93 -12.16
C ASN A 155 -13.74 3.74 -12.43
N PRO A 156 -14.02 4.12 -13.69
CA PRO A 156 -15.11 5.06 -14.02
C PRO A 156 -16.50 4.52 -13.69
N ASN A 157 -16.73 3.21 -13.81
CA ASN A 157 -18.05 2.59 -13.76
C ASN A 157 -18.33 1.83 -12.45
N LYS A 158 -17.60 2.11 -11.38
CA LYS A 158 -17.82 1.38 -10.13
C LYS A 158 -19.03 1.89 -9.40
N THR A 159 -20.00 0.98 -9.27
CA THR A 159 -21.18 1.19 -8.45
C THR A 159 -20.76 1.48 -7.02
N VAL A 160 -21.07 2.65 -6.55
CA VAL A 160 -20.87 3.03 -5.17
C VAL A 160 -21.89 2.24 -4.35
N ARG A 161 -21.47 1.15 -3.72
CA ARG A 161 -22.36 0.31 -2.86
C ARG A 161 -22.94 1.11 -1.69
N LYS A 162 -22.24 2.18 -1.32
CA LYS A 162 -22.69 3.22 -0.39
C LYS A 162 -22.24 4.56 -0.95
N PRO A 163 -23.02 5.66 -0.79
CA PRO A 163 -22.72 6.95 -1.42
C PRO A 163 -21.32 7.51 -1.11
N LYS A 164 -20.65 7.03 -0.08
CA LYS A 164 -19.37 7.57 0.40
C LYS A 164 -18.18 6.61 0.22
N ILE A 165 -18.40 5.38 -0.25
CA ILE A 165 -17.33 4.36 -0.38
C ILE A 165 -17.25 3.86 -1.82
N LYS A 166 -16.08 4.03 -2.45
CA LYS A 166 -15.74 3.54 -3.78
C LYS A 166 -14.71 2.41 -3.68
N PHE A 167 -15.04 1.25 -4.23
CA PHE A 167 -14.12 0.12 -4.34
C PHE A 167 -13.35 0.22 -5.65
N CYS A 168 -12.03 0.28 -5.58
CA CYS A 168 -11.13 0.40 -6.73
C CYS A 168 -10.53 -0.97 -7.06
N GLU A 169 -10.98 -1.59 -8.16
CA GLU A 169 -10.43 -2.86 -8.63
C GLU A 169 -9.15 -2.70 -9.43
N ILE A 170 -8.89 -1.51 -9.93
CA ILE A 170 -7.69 -1.17 -10.68
C ILE A 170 -6.91 -0.12 -9.91
N LEU A 171 -5.64 -0.37 -9.71
CA LEU A 171 -4.70 0.56 -9.08
C LEU A 171 -3.69 1.09 -10.10
N PRO A 172 -3.11 2.26 -9.85
CA PRO A 172 -2.02 2.79 -10.67
C PRO A 172 -0.85 1.78 -10.76
N LEU A 173 -0.21 1.69 -11.92
CA LEU A 173 0.89 0.75 -12.17
C LEU A 173 2.04 0.92 -11.17
N GLU A 174 2.30 2.14 -10.71
CA GLU A 174 3.31 2.45 -9.71
C GLU A 174 3.11 1.65 -8.42
N MET A 175 1.86 1.36 -8.05
CA MET A 175 1.50 0.57 -6.86
C MET A 175 1.55 -0.94 -7.11
N MET A 176 1.65 -1.38 -8.38
CA MET A 176 1.62 -2.81 -8.74
C MET A 176 2.99 -3.49 -8.75
N ARG A 177 4.08 -2.76 -8.58
CA ARG A 177 5.46 -3.28 -8.67
C ARG A 177 5.80 -4.39 -7.68
N THR A 178 5.09 -4.48 -6.58
CA THR A 178 5.24 -5.54 -5.58
C THR A 178 4.24 -6.68 -5.74
N SER A 179 3.36 -6.63 -6.75
CA SER A 179 2.32 -7.64 -6.96
C SER A 179 2.90 -9.05 -6.99
N GLN A 180 2.20 -9.96 -6.34
CA GLN A 180 2.43 -11.41 -6.35
C GLN A 180 1.35 -12.15 -7.17
N SER A 181 0.53 -11.38 -7.92
CA SER A 181 -0.45 -11.88 -8.89
C SER A 181 -0.14 -11.26 -10.24
N LEU A 182 0.28 -12.07 -11.20
CA LEU A 182 0.59 -11.62 -12.56
C LEU A 182 -0.68 -11.25 -13.32
N SER A 183 -1.76 -12.02 -13.20
CA SER A 183 -3.03 -11.73 -13.88
C SER A 183 -3.61 -10.36 -13.46
N ARG A 184 -3.45 -9.98 -12.20
CA ARG A 184 -3.87 -8.65 -11.72
C ARG A 184 -2.96 -7.54 -12.25
N LEU A 185 -1.67 -7.84 -12.36
CA LEU A 185 -0.70 -6.92 -12.94
C LEU A 185 -0.99 -6.70 -14.43
N ASP A 186 -1.23 -7.78 -15.19
CA ASP A 186 -1.57 -7.72 -16.62
C ASP A 186 -2.85 -6.89 -16.85
N LYS A 187 -3.87 -7.11 -16.00
CA LYS A 187 -5.10 -6.31 -16.06
C LYS A 187 -4.84 -4.83 -15.79
N ALA A 188 -4.03 -4.49 -14.78
CA ALA A 188 -3.69 -3.11 -14.49
C ALA A 188 -2.84 -2.48 -15.61
N GLN A 189 -1.93 -3.25 -16.21
CA GLN A 189 -1.12 -2.82 -17.33
C GLN A 189 -1.98 -2.51 -18.55
N ALA A 190 -2.93 -3.41 -18.89
CA ALA A 190 -3.82 -3.26 -20.06
C ALA A 190 -4.76 -2.05 -19.94
N LEU A 191 -5.17 -1.70 -18.72
CA LEU A 191 -6.06 -0.57 -18.43
C LEU A 191 -5.30 0.74 -18.12
N SER A 192 -3.97 0.70 -18.11
CA SER A 192 -3.16 1.90 -17.96
C SER A 192 -3.34 2.81 -19.20
N PRO A 193 -3.36 4.14 -19.03
CA PRO A 193 -3.33 5.08 -20.15
C PRO A 193 -2.13 4.88 -21.10
N ASP A 194 -1.04 4.33 -20.56
CA ASP A 194 0.14 3.93 -21.34
C ASP A 194 0.52 2.48 -21.02
N PRO A 195 -0.10 1.48 -21.69
CA PRO A 195 0.16 0.06 -21.43
C PRO A 195 1.60 -0.37 -21.74
N LYS A 196 2.29 0.35 -22.63
CA LYS A 196 3.67 0.09 -23.03
C LYS A 196 4.69 0.90 -22.23
N ARG A 197 4.24 1.67 -21.25
CA ARG A 197 5.11 2.51 -20.42
C ARG A 197 6.27 1.70 -19.84
N VAL A 198 7.44 2.12 -20.17
CA VAL A 198 8.69 1.61 -19.60
C VAL A 198 8.83 2.16 -18.19
N ILE A 199 8.75 1.30 -17.20
CA ILE A 199 8.81 1.69 -15.78
C ILE A 199 10.20 1.48 -15.20
N HIS A 200 11.06 0.70 -15.86
CA HIS A 200 12.34 0.33 -15.30
C HIS A 200 13.50 0.43 -16.30
N HIS A 201 14.50 1.23 -15.91
CA HIS A 201 15.84 1.13 -16.45
C HIS A 201 16.70 0.51 -15.34
N GLY A 202 16.84 -0.81 -15.35
CA GLY A 202 17.68 -1.53 -14.39
C GLY A 202 19.11 -1.66 -14.89
N LYS A 203 20.04 -1.88 -13.96
CA LYS A 203 21.34 -2.44 -14.26
C LYS A 203 21.35 -3.89 -13.74
N ILE A 204 21.78 -4.83 -14.57
CA ILE A 204 22.15 -6.18 -14.16
C ILE A 204 23.67 -6.26 -14.36
N ASP A 205 24.38 -6.64 -13.30
CA ASP A 205 25.85 -6.76 -13.31
C ASP A 205 26.61 -5.54 -13.86
N GLY A 206 26.03 -4.32 -13.60
CA GLY A 206 26.63 -3.06 -14.04
C GLY A 206 26.18 -2.59 -15.41
N GLU A 207 25.61 -3.44 -16.26
CA GLU A 207 25.11 -3.12 -17.59
C GLU A 207 23.66 -2.60 -17.56
N ARG A 208 23.33 -1.65 -18.46
CA ARG A 208 21.96 -1.19 -18.64
C ARG A 208 21.11 -2.31 -19.24
N VAL A 209 20.09 -2.71 -18.51
CA VAL A 209 19.07 -3.63 -19.04
C VAL A 209 18.21 -2.89 -20.06
N SER A 210 17.77 -3.59 -21.07
CA SER A 210 16.76 -3.10 -22.03
C SER A 210 15.54 -2.56 -21.28
N PRO A 211 14.90 -1.51 -21.82
CA PRO A 211 13.69 -0.96 -21.22
C PRO A 211 12.63 -2.07 -21.07
N GLU A 212 12.09 -2.24 -19.88
CA GLU A 212 11.08 -3.25 -19.56
C GLU A 212 9.77 -2.60 -19.15
N THR A 213 8.65 -3.19 -19.55
CA THR A 213 7.34 -2.91 -18.97
C THR A 213 7.31 -3.41 -17.51
N LEU A 214 6.31 -2.96 -16.75
CA LEU A 214 6.17 -3.43 -15.36
C LEU A 214 5.94 -4.93 -15.30
N THR A 215 5.11 -5.48 -16.19
CA THR A 215 4.80 -6.91 -16.26
C THR A 215 6.05 -7.73 -16.55
N GLU A 216 6.86 -7.33 -17.52
CA GLU A 216 8.13 -8.00 -17.83
C GLU A 216 9.09 -7.96 -16.63
N ASN A 217 9.23 -6.81 -15.99
CA ASN A 217 10.09 -6.65 -14.81
C ASN A 217 9.63 -7.53 -13.64
N VAL A 218 8.34 -7.50 -13.30
CA VAL A 218 7.79 -8.32 -12.21
C VAL A 218 7.85 -9.80 -12.59
N GLY A 219 7.52 -10.16 -13.82
CA GLY A 219 7.58 -11.54 -14.32
C GLY A 219 8.96 -12.15 -14.18
N ARG A 220 10.01 -11.42 -14.58
CA ARG A 220 11.41 -11.84 -14.45
C ARG A 220 11.85 -12.07 -13.00
N HIS A 221 11.24 -11.34 -12.05
CA HIS A 221 11.52 -11.48 -10.62
C HIS A 221 10.51 -12.37 -9.88
N SER A 222 9.63 -13.06 -10.60
CA SER A 222 8.58 -13.88 -10.01
C SER A 222 8.90 -15.37 -10.13
N VAL A 223 8.66 -16.10 -9.04
CA VAL A 223 8.73 -17.56 -9.01
C VAL A 223 7.33 -18.09 -8.76
N LYS A 224 6.81 -18.89 -9.69
CA LYS A 224 5.49 -19.51 -9.56
C LYS A 224 5.46 -20.44 -8.35
N ILE A 225 4.42 -20.33 -7.54
CA ILE A 225 4.18 -21.21 -6.39
C ILE A 225 3.07 -22.19 -6.74
N VAL A 226 1.84 -21.70 -6.91
CA VAL A 226 0.64 -22.47 -7.27
C VAL A 226 -0.33 -21.53 -8.00
N ASP A 227 -0.95 -22.02 -9.05
CA ASP A 227 -1.91 -21.27 -9.88
C ASP A 227 -1.37 -19.90 -10.32
N ASP A 228 -2.09 -18.80 -10.02
CA ASP A 228 -1.67 -17.42 -10.29
C ASP A 228 -0.81 -16.81 -9.17
N ARG A 229 -0.49 -17.59 -8.13
CA ARG A 229 0.32 -17.09 -7.00
C ARG A 229 1.81 -17.20 -7.30
N HIS A 230 2.49 -16.08 -7.14
CA HIS A 230 3.91 -15.96 -7.39
C HIS A 230 4.62 -15.40 -6.16
N ARG A 231 5.82 -15.89 -5.89
CA ARG A 231 6.75 -15.23 -4.97
C ARG A 231 7.47 -14.13 -5.73
N ASN A 232 7.20 -12.90 -5.43
CA ASN A 232 7.90 -11.77 -6.00
C ASN A 232 9.22 -11.54 -5.24
N LEU A 233 10.34 -11.89 -5.87
CA LEU A 233 11.67 -11.75 -5.28
C LEU A 233 12.03 -10.29 -4.95
N LEU A 234 11.40 -9.32 -5.61
CA LEU A 234 11.59 -7.89 -5.26
C LEU A 234 11.06 -7.58 -3.86
N VAL A 235 9.98 -8.24 -3.42
CA VAL A 235 9.44 -8.12 -2.06
C VAL A 235 10.45 -8.66 -1.06
N GLN A 236 10.96 -9.86 -1.29
CA GLN A 236 11.95 -10.51 -0.42
C GLN A 236 13.26 -9.69 -0.33
N LYS A 237 13.78 -9.21 -1.47
CA LYS A 237 14.97 -8.36 -1.53
C LYS A 237 14.79 -7.08 -0.73
N ARG A 238 13.60 -6.47 -0.76
CA ARG A 238 13.27 -5.28 0.04
C ARG A 238 13.18 -5.59 1.52
N PHE A 239 12.57 -6.71 1.89
CA PHE A 239 12.50 -7.14 3.28
C PHE A 239 13.91 -7.22 3.90
N TYR A 240 14.82 -7.96 3.27
CA TYR A 240 16.20 -8.07 3.77
C TYR A 240 16.91 -6.72 3.84
N LYS A 241 16.71 -5.85 2.86
CA LYS A 241 17.24 -4.49 2.91
C LYS A 241 16.73 -3.72 4.13
N TYR A 242 15.45 -3.80 4.43
CA TYR A 242 14.84 -3.07 5.54
C TYR A 242 15.23 -3.67 6.90
N VAL A 243 15.34 -4.98 6.99
CA VAL A 243 15.88 -5.65 8.20
C VAL A 243 17.31 -5.18 8.46
N ARG A 244 18.15 -5.15 7.44
CA ARG A 244 19.53 -4.65 7.57
C ARG A 244 19.58 -3.20 8.07
N LEU A 245 18.78 -2.32 7.51
CA LEU A 245 18.68 -0.92 7.95
C LEU A 245 18.24 -0.81 9.42
N PHE A 246 17.32 -1.67 9.85
CA PHE A 246 16.89 -1.71 11.24
C PHE A 246 18.01 -2.17 12.17
N LEU A 247 18.73 -3.22 11.80
CA LEU A 247 19.86 -3.72 12.59
C LEU A 247 21.00 -2.70 12.66
N GLU A 248 21.34 -2.02 11.56
CA GLU A 248 22.36 -0.96 11.52
C GLU A 248 22.02 0.26 12.41
N LYS A 249 20.76 0.42 12.81
CA LYS A 249 20.33 1.54 13.67
C LYS A 249 20.26 1.15 15.14
N ILE A 250 20.21 -0.14 15.45
CA ILE A 250 20.15 -0.65 16.84
C ILE A 250 21.55 -0.98 17.39
N LEU A 251 22.45 -1.40 16.51
CA LEU A 251 23.85 -1.68 16.81
C LEU A 251 24.70 -0.40 16.75
#